data_0598fcdae701bb4d762580c4f1a5f410
#
_entry.id   0598fcdae701bb4d762580c4f1a5f410
#
_cell.length_a   1.000
_cell.length_b   1.000
_cell.length_c   1.000
_cell.angle_alpha   90.00
_cell.angle_beta   90.00
_cell.angle_gamma   90.00
#
_symmetry.space_group_name_H-M   'P 1'
#
loop_
_entity.id
_entity.type
_entity.pdbx_description
1 polymer ?
#
loop_
_entity_poly.entity_id
_entity_poly.type
_entity_poly.pdbx_seq_one_letter_code
_entity_poly.pdbx_strand_id
1 'polypeptide(L)'
;YKDRETEKGLLFPRKSNQKMNKCLKKIASRLGITREVNITEYCGNERTDITTKICDIIATHTGRRTFVVHCAEKGWTEEQIRAYTGHEDFKALRPYFTIGSKKRQLLMENNF
;
A
#
# COMPACT_ATOMS: atom_id res chain seq x y z
N TYR A 1 7.43 19.75 -18.22
CA TYR A 1 8.33 18.71 -17.66
C TYR A 1 9.64 18.54 -18.45
N LYS A 2 9.72 19.03 -19.69
CA LYS A 2 10.98 19.02 -20.48
C LYS A 2 12.12 19.77 -19.78
N ASP A 3 11.81 20.84 -19.04
CA ASP A 3 12.80 21.67 -18.34
C ASP A 3 13.27 21.06 -16.99
N ARG A 4 12.76 19.87 -16.64
CA ARG A 4 13.08 19.18 -15.39
C ARG A 4 13.83 17.86 -15.61
N GLU A 5 14.33 17.62 -16.82
CA GLU A 5 15.19 16.47 -17.03
C GLU A 5 16.46 16.60 -16.19
N THR A 6 16.73 15.58 -15.39
CA THR A 6 17.98 15.50 -14.65
C THR A 6 19.11 15.18 -15.62
N GLU A 7 20.36 15.47 -15.24
CA GLU A 7 21.57 15.16 -16.03
C GLU A 7 21.64 13.70 -16.52
N LYS A 8 20.85 12.79 -15.91
CA LYS A 8 20.78 11.37 -16.27
C LYS A 8 19.56 11.02 -17.15
N GLY A 9 18.87 12.00 -17.73
CA GLY A 9 17.70 11.78 -18.58
C GLY A 9 16.46 11.27 -17.84
N LEU A 10 16.37 11.44 -16.53
CA LEU A 10 15.22 11.07 -15.73
C LEU A 10 14.22 12.24 -15.66
N LEU A 11 12.93 11.94 -15.85
CA LEU A 11 11.87 12.93 -15.75
C LEU A 11 11.71 13.49 -14.31
N PHE A 12 11.97 12.65 -13.33
CA PHE A 12 11.93 13.01 -11.91
C PHE A 12 13.27 12.67 -11.24
N PRO A 13 13.70 13.47 -10.24
CA PRO A 13 14.90 13.16 -9.49
C PRO A 13 14.77 11.80 -8.78
N ARG A 14 15.80 10.97 -8.92
CA ARG A 14 15.83 9.65 -8.28
C ARG A 14 16.10 9.80 -6.79
N LYS A 15 15.19 9.31 -5.97
CA LYS A 15 15.35 9.26 -4.51
C LYS A 15 15.44 7.80 -4.06
N SER A 16 16.22 7.53 -3.02
CA SER A 16 16.28 6.21 -2.43
C SER A 16 14.94 5.86 -1.73
N ASN A 17 14.64 4.56 -1.63
CA ASN A 17 13.45 4.09 -0.92
C ASN A 17 13.39 4.58 0.53
N GLN A 18 14.53 4.64 1.22
CA GLN A 18 14.61 5.16 2.58
C GLN A 18 14.16 6.61 2.68
N LYS A 19 14.62 7.47 1.76
CA LYS A 19 14.21 8.88 1.72
C LYS A 19 12.74 9.04 1.39
N MET A 20 12.23 8.24 0.45
CA MET A 20 10.81 8.23 0.09
C MET A 20 9.93 7.82 1.28
N ASN A 21 10.28 6.74 1.95
CA ASN A 21 9.55 6.27 3.12
C ASN A 21 9.56 7.29 4.26
N LYS A 22 10.69 7.94 4.48
CA LYS A 22 10.84 8.99 5.48
C LYS A 22 9.95 10.20 5.18
N CYS A 23 9.88 10.61 3.91
CA CYS A 23 8.99 11.68 3.46
C CYS A 23 7.51 11.30 3.62
N LEU A 24 7.13 10.08 3.26
CA LEU A 24 5.76 9.59 3.41
C LEU A 24 5.30 9.58 4.87
N LYS A 25 6.16 9.13 5.78
CA LYS A 25 5.88 9.16 7.23
C LYS A 25 5.68 10.59 7.75
N LYS A 26 6.53 11.51 7.31
CA LYS A 26 6.38 12.94 7.65
C LYS A 26 5.06 13.53 7.14
N ILE A 27 4.71 13.26 5.90
CA ILE A 27 3.46 13.73 5.29
C ILE A 27 2.26 13.15 6.03
N ALA A 28 2.25 11.86 6.30
CA ALA A 28 1.18 11.19 7.04
C ALA A 28 1.00 11.77 8.44
N SER A 29 2.09 12.03 9.15
CA SER A 29 2.08 12.66 10.46
C SER A 29 1.48 14.07 10.42
N ARG A 30 1.88 14.87 9.43
CA ARG A 30 1.36 16.26 9.25
C ARG A 30 -0.11 16.29 8.86
N LEU A 31 -0.59 15.28 8.13
CA LEU A 31 -2.00 15.14 7.77
C LEU A 31 -2.88 14.61 8.91
N GLY A 32 -2.30 14.33 10.07
CA GLY A 32 -3.04 13.79 11.21
C GLY A 32 -3.40 12.31 11.09
N ILE A 33 -2.74 11.56 10.22
CA ILE A 33 -2.94 10.11 10.08
C ILE A 33 -2.15 9.42 11.20
N THR A 34 -2.65 9.55 12.43
CA THR A 34 -1.96 9.07 13.65
C THR A 34 -2.71 7.96 14.36
N ARG A 35 -3.65 7.29 13.67
CA ARG A 35 -4.40 6.17 14.23
C ARG A 35 -3.44 5.08 14.70
N GLU A 36 -3.67 4.58 15.91
CA GLU A 36 -2.92 3.47 16.46
C GLU A 36 -3.38 2.14 15.86
N VAL A 37 -2.43 1.28 15.53
CA VAL A 37 -2.66 -0.07 15.03
C VAL A 37 -1.82 -1.05 15.81
N ASN A 38 -2.36 -2.26 16.02
CA ASN A 38 -1.65 -3.34 16.67
C ASN A 38 -0.98 -4.22 15.61
N ILE A 39 0.33 -4.41 15.77
CA ILE A 39 1.12 -5.31 14.92
C ILE A 39 1.54 -6.50 15.77
N THR A 40 1.30 -7.70 15.25
CA THR A 40 1.77 -8.93 15.88
C THR A 40 3.02 -9.40 15.15
N GLU A 41 4.10 -9.52 15.91
CA GLU A 41 5.36 -10.08 15.43
C GLU A 41 5.61 -11.44 16.10
N TYR A 42 6.11 -12.38 15.32
CA TYR A 42 6.53 -13.69 15.81
C TYR A 42 8.04 -13.82 15.72
N CYS A 43 8.68 -14.09 16.84
CA CYS A 43 10.08 -14.46 16.90
C CYS A 43 10.17 -15.92 17.39
N GLY A 44 10.28 -16.86 16.43
CA GLY A 44 10.14 -18.29 16.74
C GLY A 44 8.71 -18.62 17.20
N ASN A 45 8.58 -19.15 18.42
CA ASN A 45 7.29 -19.45 19.05
C ASN A 45 6.74 -18.30 19.92
N GLU A 46 7.49 -17.22 20.07
CA GLU A 46 7.07 -16.08 20.87
C GLU A 46 6.26 -15.10 20.02
N ARG A 47 5.10 -14.72 20.54
CA ARG A 47 4.23 -13.70 19.96
C ARG A 47 4.43 -12.39 20.70
N THR A 48 4.75 -11.33 19.98
CA THR A 48 4.85 -9.98 20.52
C THR A 48 3.85 -9.06 19.83
N ASP A 49 2.98 -8.42 20.61
CA ASP A 49 2.03 -7.43 20.12
C ASP A 49 2.59 -6.03 20.38
N ILE A 50 2.75 -5.25 19.32
CA ILE A 50 3.27 -3.89 19.37
C ILE A 50 2.19 -2.93 18.89
N THR A 51 1.92 -1.88 19.68
CA THR A 51 1.03 -0.79 19.27
C THR A 51 1.87 0.33 18.66
N THR A 52 1.56 0.71 17.44
CA THR A 52 2.26 1.79 16.73
C THR A 52 1.28 2.66 15.95
N LYS A 53 1.72 3.86 15.58
CA LYS A 53 0.91 4.76 14.76
C LYS A 53 1.03 4.40 13.29
N ILE A 54 -0.05 4.54 12.53
CA ILE A 54 -0.06 4.29 11.08
C ILE A 54 1.01 5.11 10.36
N CYS A 55 1.21 6.37 10.74
CA CYS A 55 2.22 7.22 10.13
C CYS A 55 3.66 6.70 10.27
N ASP A 56 3.93 5.88 11.28
CA ASP A 56 5.26 5.31 11.51
C ASP A 56 5.55 4.07 10.67
N ILE A 57 4.51 3.42 10.12
CA ILE A 57 4.63 2.18 9.34
C ILE A 57 4.32 2.37 7.84
N ILE A 58 3.82 3.52 7.44
CA ILE A 58 3.57 3.83 6.03
C ILE A 58 4.87 3.78 5.22
N ALA A 59 4.82 3.13 4.07
CA ALA A 59 5.92 3.00 3.14
C ALA A 59 5.41 3.04 1.69
N THR A 60 6.31 3.03 0.73
CA THR A 60 5.96 3.05 -0.71
C THR A 60 5.05 1.89 -1.11
N HIS A 61 5.26 0.70 -0.55
CA HIS A 61 4.40 -0.46 -0.78
C HIS A 61 2.96 -0.30 -0.26
N THR A 62 2.74 0.56 0.71
CA THR A 62 1.39 0.84 1.23
C THR A 62 0.46 1.36 0.14
N GLY A 63 0.95 2.25 -0.73
CA GLY A 63 0.19 2.76 -1.87
C GLY A 63 -0.22 1.65 -2.83
N ARG A 64 0.69 0.74 -3.15
CA ARG A 64 0.44 -0.39 -4.04
C ARG A 64 -0.61 -1.35 -3.48
N ARG A 65 -0.50 -1.69 -2.20
CA ARG A 65 -1.47 -2.54 -1.50
C ARG A 65 -2.85 -1.90 -1.46
N THR A 66 -2.91 -0.62 -1.14
CA THR A 66 -4.16 0.16 -1.12
C THR A 66 -4.82 0.20 -2.50
N PHE A 67 -4.04 0.38 -3.56
CA PHE A 67 -4.52 0.34 -4.93
C PHE A 67 -5.18 -1.00 -5.26
N VAL A 68 -4.54 -2.12 -4.92
CA VAL A 68 -5.10 -3.47 -5.15
C VAL A 68 -6.42 -3.67 -4.41
N VAL A 69 -6.49 -3.31 -3.12
CA VAL A 69 -7.72 -3.41 -2.32
C VAL A 69 -8.83 -2.57 -2.95
N HIS A 70 -8.52 -1.33 -3.31
CA HIS A 70 -9.50 -0.40 -3.88
C HIS A 70 -10.03 -0.86 -5.24
N CYS A 71 -9.17 -1.34 -6.13
CA CYS A 71 -9.57 -1.89 -7.41
C CYS A 71 -10.42 -3.15 -7.25
N ALA A 72 -10.07 -4.04 -6.32
CA ALA A 72 -10.85 -5.23 -6.02
C ALA A 72 -12.25 -4.88 -5.46
N GLU A 73 -12.35 -3.86 -4.60
CA GLU A 73 -13.65 -3.35 -4.13
C GLU A 73 -14.53 -2.85 -5.28
N LYS A 74 -13.93 -2.25 -6.30
CA LYS A 74 -14.62 -1.76 -7.50
C LYS A 74 -14.97 -2.87 -8.51
N GLY A 75 -14.51 -4.08 -8.28
CA GLY A 75 -14.81 -5.24 -9.09
C GLY A 75 -13.84 -5.51 -10.23
N TRP A 76 -12.65 -4.95 -10.16
CA TRP A 76 -11.61 -5.27 -11.12
C TRP A 76 -11.16 -6.72 -10.96
N THR A 77 -10.87 -7.36 -12.09
CA THR A 77 -10.29 -8.71 -12.08
C THR A 77 -8.81 -8.68 -11.73
N GLU A 78 -8.28 -9.83 -11.30
CA GLU A 78 -6.86 -9.98 -11.01
C GLU A 78 -5.98 -9.59 -12.21
N GLU A 79 -6.39 -9.97 -13.43
CA GLU A 79 -5.65 -9.64 -14.65
C GLU A 79 -5.60 -8.14 -14.92
N GLN A 80 -6.70 -7.44 -14.72
CA GLN A 80 -6.76 -5.99 -14.88
C GLN A 80 -5.81 -5.29 -13.89
N ILE A 81 -5.78 -5.73 -12.65
CA ILE A 81 -4.91 -5.16 -11.63
C ILE A 81 -3.44 -5.45 -11.95
N ARG A 82 -3.12 -6.67 -12.39
CA ARG A 82 -1.77 -7.06 -12.82
C ARG A 82 -1.21 -6.19 -13.93
N ALA A 83 -2.03 -5.74 -14.86
CA ALA A 83 -1.61 -4.86 -15.94
C ALA A 83 -1.00 -3.55 -15.43
N TYR A 84 -1.42 -3.08 -14.26
CA TYR A 84 -0.91 -1.85 -13.64
C TYR A 84 0.19 -2.10 -12.61
N THR A 85 0.14 -3.20 -11.87
CA THR A 85 1.08 -3.49 -10.77
C THR A 85 2.31 -4.30 -11.21
N GLY A 86 2.25 -4.97 -12.35
CA GLY A 86 3.28 -5.89 -12.83
C GLY A 86 3.00 -7.34 -12.42
N HIS A 87 3.49 -8.29 -13.23
CA HIS A 87 3.15 -9.71 -13.09
C HIS A 87 3.89 -10.40 -11.94
N GLU A 88 5.12 -10.00 -11.67
CA GLU A 88 5.98 -10.72 -10.71
C GLU A 88 5.53 -10.58 -9.25
N ASP A 89 4.98 -9.44 -8.90
CA ASP A 89 4.65 -9.10 -7.52
C ASP A 89 3.21 -9.44 -7.11
N PHE A 90 2.37 -9.92 -8.03
CA PHE A 90 0.96 -10.10 -7.73
C PHE A 90 0.71 -11.21 -6.71
N LYS A 91 1.57 -12.22 -6.66
CA LYS A 91 1.49 -13.29 -5.66
C LYS A 91 1.53 -12.73 -4.24
N ALA A 92 2.39 -11.74 -3.99
CA ALA A 92 2.48 -11.04 -2.71
C ALA A 92 1.26 -10.13 -2.44
N LEU A 93 0.60 -9.65 -3.49
CA LEU A 93 -0.56 -8.76 -3.40
C LEU A 93 -1.91 -9.50 -3.36
N ARG A 94 -1.92 -10.80 -3.62
CA ARG A 94 -3.16 -11.62 -3.66
C ARG A 94 -3.98 -11.57 -2.36
N PRO A 95 -3.40 -11.56 -1.16
CA PRO A 95 -4.18 -11.40 0.08
C PRO A 95 -4.98 -10.08 0.11
N TYR A 96 -4.42 -9.01 -0.43
CA TYR A 96 -5.08 -7.69 -0.50
C TYR A 96 -6.22 -7.69 -1.51
N PHE A 97 -6.05 -8.37 -2.64
CA PHE A 97 -7.13 -8.60 -3.60
C PHE A 97 -8.31 -9.34 -2.95
N THR A 98 -8.04 -10.37 -2.18
CA THR A 98 -9.06 -11.14 -1.46
C THR A 98 -9.82 -10.28 -0.46
N ILE A 99 -9.14 -9.40 0.28
CA ILE A 99 -9.77 -8.46 1.21
C ILE A 99 -10.73 -7.52 0.48
N GLY A 100 -10.29 -6.91 -0.62
CA GLY A 100 -11.12 -6.02 -1.41
C GLY A 100 -12.33 -6.71 -2.02
N SER A 101 -12.16 -7.92 -2.53
CA SER A 101 -13.25 -8.73 -3.10
C SER A 101 -14.31 -9.11 -2.06
N LYS A 102 -13.88 -9.53 -0.87
CA LYS A 102 -14.79 -9.83 0.24
C LYS A 102 -15.58 -8.61 0.70
N LYS A 103 -14.92 -7.47 0.79
CA LYS A 103 -15.56 -6.21 1.17
C LYS A 103 -16.62 -5.79 0.16
N ARG A 104 -16.34 -5.94 -1.14
CA ARG A 104 -17.32 -5.73 -2.20
C ARG A 104 -18.53 -6.66 -2.06
N GLN A 105 -18.30 -7.94 -1.82
CA GLN A 105 -19.36 -8.93 -1.64
C GLN A 105 -20.30 -8.55 -0.49
N LEU A 106 -19.73 -8.17 0.67
CA LEU A 106 -20.51 -7.71 1.83
C LEU A 106 -21.35 -6.47 1.51
N LEU A 107 -20.81 -5.51 0.76
CA LEU A 107 -21.54 -4.32 0.34
C LEU A 107 -22.69 -4.66 -0.60
N MET A 108 -22.52 -5.63 -1.49
CA MET A 108 -23.57 -6.11 -2.37
C MET A 108 -24.68 -6.82 -1.60
N GLU A 109 -24.35 -7.67 -0.65
CA GLU A 109 -25.31 -8.39 0.20
C GLU A 109 -26.14 -7.43 1.06
N ASN A 110 -25.55 -6.37 1.58
CA ASN A 110 -26.24 -5.37 2.41
C ASN A 110 -27.15 -4.42 1.63
N ASN A 111 -26.93 -4.29 0.31
CA ASN A 111 -27.74 -3.42 -0.56
C ASN A 111 -28.89 -4.16 -1.27
N PHE A 112 -28.98 -5.44 -1.09
CA PHE A 112 -30.06 -6.30 -1.54
C PHE A 112 -30.82 -6.91 -0.37
#